data_49e84b86262f3228aecbd0349d060baa
#
_entry.id   49e84b86262f3228aecbd0349d060baa
#
_cell.length_a   1.000
_cell.length_b   1.000
_cell.length_c   1.000
_cell.angle_alpha   90.00
_cell.angle_beta   90.00
_cell.angle_gamma   90.00
#
_symmetry.space_group_name_H-M   'P 1'
#
loop_
_entity.id
_entity.type
_entity.pdbx_description
1 polymer ?
#
loop_
_entity_poly.entity_id
_entity_poly.type
_entity_poly.pdbx_seq_one_letter_code
_entity_poly.pdbx_strand_id
1 'polypeptide(L)'
;MPELLALLASIAKQDEPAARVVVVGNGTALPGLPEGVTQVELKENLGVSGGRNVAWRRLRDFGDVDVLVDLDDDGLLTEADVFRRIADLYAPDRRLGIVSFRIADETGTTQRRHVPRLRAGDPMRRGLVTTFLGGGHALSMPMLEETGGWPDAFFFTHEETDLAWRAVDRGWDILYEPQLVLQHPKTSPARHAVYYRMTARNRVWLAKRHLPAPLVPVYLGVWVALTVARSRSAAGLRAWFGGFAEGIRTSGGPRRPMRWRTVWRLTRLGRPPVI
;
A
#
# COMPACT_ATOMS: atom_id res chain seq x y z
N MET A 1 -13.30 -10.35 -12.81
CA MET A 1 -13.52 -9.69 -14.13
C MET A 1 -14.73 -8.75 -14.18
N PRO A 2 -15.95 -9.15 -13.76
CA PRO A 2 -17.08 -8.21 -13.63
C PRO A 2 -16.75 -7.04 -12.70
N GLU A 3 -16.02 -7.28 -11.64
CA GLU A 3 -15.58 -6.29 -10.64
C GLU A 3 -14.70 -5.21 -11.30
N LEU A 4 -13.70 -5.61 -12.08
CA LEU A 4 -12.83 -4.67 -12.81
C LEU A 4 -13.63 -3.78 -13.77
N LEU A 5 -14.60 -4.35 -14.51
CA LEU A 5 -15.44 -3.55 -15.40
C LEU A 5 -16.35 -2.59 -14.59
N ALA A 6 -16.84 -2.98 -13.44
CA ALA A 6 -17.60 -2.12 -12.55
C ALA A 6 -16.73 -0.97 -12.00
N LEU A 7 -15.49 -1.26 -11.61
CA LEU A 7 -14.53 -0.24 -11.20
C LEU A 7 -14.27 0.76 -12.32
N LEU A 8 -13.96 0.29 -13.54
CA LEU A 8 -13.72 1.16 -14.70
C LEU A 8 -14.96 2.02 -15.02
N ALA A 9 -16.17 1.46 -14.91
CA ALA A 9 -17.40 2.23 -15.07
C ALA A 9 -17.57 3.30 -13.97
N SER A 10 -17.12 3.06 -12.73
CA SER A 10 -17.14 4.05 -11.66
C SER A 10 -16.10 5.15 -11.87
N ILE A 11 -14.95 4.82 -12.45
CA ILE A 11 -13.92 5.79 -12.86
C ILE A 11 -14.46 6.69 -13.99
N ALA A 12 -15.12 6.12 -14.97
CA ALA A 12 -15.72 6.89 -16.08
C ALA A 12 -16.85 7.84 -15.66
N LYS A 13 -17.44 7.64 -14.46
CA LYS A 13 -18.51 8.48 -13.91
C LYS A 13 -17.99 9.63 -13.04
N GLN A 14 -16.67 9.76 -12.86
CA GLN A 14 -16.12 10.86 -12.08
C GLN A 14 -16.39 12.21 -12.76
N ASP A 15 -16.70 13.23 -11.96
CA ASP A 15 -16.97 14.61 -12.42
C ASP A 15 -15.71 15.28 -13.01
N GLU A 16 -14.54 14.88 -12.52
CA GLU A 16 -13.25 15.20 -13.12
C GLU A 16 -12.66 13.92 -13.74
N PRO A 17 -12.46 13.85 -15.06
CA PRO A 17 -12.00 12.64 -15.71
C PRO A 17 -10.54 12.35 -15.38
N ALA A 18 -10.20 11.07 -15.26
CA ALA A 18 -8.81 10.64 -15.19
C ALA A 18 -8.09 10.97 -16.51
N ALA A 19 -6.94 11.64 -16.45
CA ALA A 19 -6.13 11.93 -17.63
C ALA A 19 -5.68 10.65 -18.35
N ARG A 20 -5.36 9.61 -17.60
CA ARG A 20 -4.91 8.30 -18.08
C ARG A 20 -5.46 7.19 -17.20
N VAL A 21 -5.83 6.07 -17.81
CA VAL A 21 -6.20 4.84 -17.08
C VAL A 21 -5.32 3.70 -17.59
N VAL A 22 -4.65 3.01 -16.68
CA VAL A 22 -3.77 1.87 -16.98
C VAL A 22 -4.25 0.65 -16.19
N VAL A 23 -4.46 -0.46 -16.87
CA VAL A 23 -4.77 -1.76 -16.26
C VAL A 23 -3.65 -2.73 -16.57
N VAL A 24 -3.15 -3.40 -15.54
CA VAL A 24 -2.06 -4.37 -15.66
C VAL A 24 -2.59 -5.77 -15.37
N GLY A 25 -2.61 -6.63 -16.39
CA GLY A 25 -2.82 -8.06 -16.25
C GLY A 25 -1.55 -8.72 -15.73
N ASN A 26 -1.48 -8.92 -14.42
CA ASN A 26 -0.27 -9.39 -13.74
C ASN A 26 -0.17 -10.94 -13.76
N GLY A 27 0.33 -11.49 -14.87
CA GLY A 27 0.34 -12.93 -15.14
C GLY A 27 -1.02 -13.49 -15.52
N THR A 28 -1.92 -12.63 -16.01
CA THR A 28 -3.25 -13.02 -16.51
C THR A 28 -3.62 -12.18 -17.73
N ALA A 29 -4.33 -12.78 -18.67
CA ALA A 29 -4.88 -12.07 -19.82
C ALA A 29 -6.00 -11.13 -19.35
N LEU A 30 -6.10 -9.99 -20.01
CA LEU A 30 -7.16 -9.02 -19.80
C LEU A 30 -8.29 -9.26 -20.80
N PRO A 31 -9.55 -9.06 -20.41
CA PRO A 31 -10.66 -9.03 -21.39
C PRO A 31 -10.55 -7.80 -22.26
N GLY A 32 -11.42 -7.69 -23.26
CA GLY A 32 -11.60 -6.43 -23.95
C GLY A 32 -12.00 -5.34 -22.95
N LEU A 33 -11.13 -4.37 -22.73
CA LEU A 33 -11.39 -3.23 -21.85
C LEU A 33 -12.02 -2.07 -22.63
N PRO A 34 -12.69 -1.11 -21.98
CA PRO A 34 -13.24 0.07 -22.63
C PRO A 34 -12.18 0.85 -23.42
N GLU A 35 -12.64 1.56 -24.46
CA GLU A 35 -11.78 2.47 -25.22
C GLU A 35 -11.15 3.53 -24.30
N GLY A 36 -9.92 3.93 -24.58
CA GLY A 36 -9.16 4.87 -23.76
C GLY A 36 -8.41 4.25 -22.57
N VAL A 37 -8.66 2.97 -22.22
CA VAL A 37 -7.91 2.26 -21.19
C VAL A 37 -6.65 1.63 -21.77
N THR A 38 -5.49 2.01 -21.25
CA THR A 38 -4.21 1.39 -21.61
C THR A 38 -4.07 0.04 -20.94
N GLN A 39 -3.90 -1.02 -21.73
CA GLN A 39 -3.71 -2.40 -21.28
C GLN A 39 -2.23 -2.76 -21.29
N VAL A 40 -1.77 -3.42 -20.23
CA VAL A 40 -0.43 -4.02 -20.16
C VAL A 40 -0.57 -5.44 -19.64
N GLU A 41 -0.25 -6.43 -20.46
CA GLU A 41 -0.28 -7.84 -20.06
C GLU A 41 1.13 -8.35 -19.76
N LEU A 42 1.32 -8.88 -18.57
CA LEU A 42 2.58 -9.48 -18.14
C LEU A 42 2.49 -11.01 -18.33
N LYS A 43 3.56 -11.60 -18.83
CA LYS A 43 3.66 -13.07 -19.03
C LYS A 43 3.63 -13.86 -17.73
N GLU A 44 4.07 -13.24 -16.63
CA GLU A 44 4.15 -13.84 -15.31
C GLU A 44 3.67 -12.89 -14.22
N ASN A 45 3.25 -13.44 -13.08
CA ASN A 45 2.85 -12.66 -11.93
C ASN A 45 4.08 -12.12 -11.19
N LEU A 46 4.29 -10.81 -11.26
CA LEU A 46 5.38 -10.11 -10.58
C LEU A 46 5.04 -9.69 -9.14
N GLY A 47 3.91 -10.15 -8.60
CA GLY A 47 3.39 -9.70 -7.31
C GLY A 47 2.78 -8.30 -7.37
N VAL A 48 2.24 -7.87 -6.23
CA VAL A 48 1.59 -6.55 -6.10
C VAL A 48 2.58 -5.42 -6.40
N SER A 49 3.77 -5.48 -5.82
CA SER A 49 4.82 -4.47 -6.06
C SER A 49 5.23 -4.36 -7.53
N GLY A 50 5.44 -5.49 -8.20
CA GLY A 50 5.85 -5.52 -9.60
C GLY A 50 4.78 -5.01 -10.54
N GLY A 51 3.53 -5.44 -10.37
CA GLY A 51 2.38 -4.96 -11.14
C GLY A 51 2.20 -3.44 -11.01
N ARG A 52 2.21 -2.92 -9.79
CA ARG A 52 2.13 -1.47 -9.50
C ARG A 52 3.28 -0.67 -10.12
N ASN A 53 4.50 -1.21 -10.08
CA ASN A 53 5.65 -0.56 -10.72
C ASN A 53 5.51 -0.49 -12.24
N VAL A 54 4.92 -1.49 -12.87
CA VAL A 54 4.64 -1.46 -14.32
C VAL A 54 3.61 -0.37 -14.64
N ALA A 55 2.51 -0.31 -13.89
CA ALA A 55 1.49 0.74 -14.06
C ALA A 55 2.08 2.15 -13.84
N TRP A 56 2.84 2.35 -12.75
CA TRP A 56 3.51 3.61 -12.45
C TRP A 56 4.46 4.06 -13.57
N ARG A 57 5.35 3.17 -14.05
CA ARG A 57 6.28 3.51 -15.14
C ARG A 57 5.51 3.90 -16.39
N ARG A 58 4.43 3.15 -16.72
CA ARG A 58 3.60 3.47 -17.87
C ARG A 58 2.92 4.83 -17.74
N LEU A 59 2.38 5.18 -16.57
CA LEU A 59 1.80 6.49 -16.31
C LEU A 59 2.84 7.61 -16.37
N ARG A 60 4.04 7.39 -15.81
CA ARG A 60 5.15 8.34 -15.89
C ARG A 60 5.57 8.62 -17.33
N ASP A 61 5.60 7.59 -18.18
CA ASP A 61 6.04 7.71 -19.58
C ASP A 61 5.08 8.56 -20.43
N PHE A 62 3.84 8.81 -20.00
CA PHE A 62 2.95 9.79 -20.64
C PHE A 62 3.40 11.24 -20.39
N GLY A 63 4.02 11.53 -19.25
CA GLY A 63 4.57 12.84 -18.93
C GLY A 63 3.54 13.92 -18.53
N ASP A 64 2.27 13.57 -18.40
CA ASP A 64 1.14 14.45 -18.10
C ASP A 64 0.38 14.06 -16.82
N VAL A 65 0.99 13.24 -15.95
CA VAL A 65 0.38 12.74 -14.72
C VAL A 65 1.12 13.30 -13.50
N ASP A 66 0.44 14.06 -12.66
CA ASP A 66 0.97 14.61 -11.41
C ASP A 66 0.70 13.69 -10.21
N VAL A 67 -0.45 13.02 -10.22
CA VAL A 67 -0.92 12.15 -9.14
C VAL A 67 -1.38 10.81 -9.72
N LEU A 68 -0.86 9.72 -9.19
CA LEU A 68 -1.29 8.36 -9.49
C LEU A 68 -2.34 7.93 -8.46
N VAL A 69 -3.51 7.49 -8.89
CA VAL A 69 -4.53 6.83 -8.05
C VAL A 69 -4.45 5.32 -8.29
N ASP A 70 -4.17 4.56 -7.25
CA ASP A 70 -4.07 3.10 -7.27
C ASP A 70 -5.31 2.50 -6.60
N LEU A 71 -6.01 1.62 -7.30
CA LEU A 71 -7.25 1.00 -6.86
C LEU A 71 -7.17 -0.51 -7.10
N ASP A 72 -7.58 -1.31 -6.10
CA ASP A 72 -7.72 -2.76 -6.27
C ASP A 72 -8.87 -3.04 -7.25
N ASP A 73 -8.72 -4.06 -8.10
CA ASP A 73 -9.60 -4.40 -9.22
C ASP A 73 -11.01 -4.87 -8.81
N ASP A 74 -11.20 -5.20 -7.54
CA ASP A 74 -12.50 -5.53 -6.91
C ASP A 74 -13.07 -4.36 -6.08
N GLY A 75 -12.46 -3.18 -6.17
CA GLY A 75 -12.94 -1.96 -5.54
C GLY A 75 -13.99 -1.23 -6.38
N LEU A 76 -14.69 -0.27 -5.75
CA LEU A 76 -15.66 0.60 -6.41
C LEU A 76 -15.60 2.01 -5.81
N LEU A 77 -15.54 3.04 -6.68
CA LEU A 77 -15.73 4.43 -6.28
C LEU A 77 -17.22 4.73 -6.23
N THR A 78 -17.76 5.00 -5.04
CA THR A 78 -19.21 5.25 -4.84
C THR A 78 -19.59 6.69 -5.07
N GLU A 79 -18.64 7.62 -4.92
CA GLU A 79 -18.84 9.06 -5.09
C GLU A 79 -18.28 9.52 -6.44
N ALA A 80 -18.91 10.49 -7.07
CA ALA A 80 -18.49 10.99 -8.39
C ALA A 80 -17.39 12.07 -8.31
N ASP A 81 -17.09 12.59 -7.14
CA ASP A 81 -16.17 13.72 -6.93
C ASP A 81 -14.80 13.32 -6.33
N VAL A 82 -14.48 12.02 -6.36
CA VAL A 82 -13.25 11.50 -5.74
C VAL A 82 -12.00 12.12 -6.38
N PHE A 83 -11.93 12.19 -7.71
CA PHE A 83 -10.73 12.70 -8.38
C PHE A 83 -10.55 14.20 -8.19
N ARG A 84 -11.64 14.98 -8.23
CA ARG A 84 -11.61 16.41 -7.91
C ARG A 84 -11.10 16.65 -6.48
N ARG A 85 -11.63 15.92 -5.49
CA ARG A 85 -11.14 16.03 -4.11
C ARG A 85 -9.67 15.65 -3.96
N ILE A 86 -9.19 14.68 -4.72
CA ILE A 86 -7.76 14.33 -4.75
C ILE A 86 -6.94 15.50 -5.31
N ALA A 87 -7.35 16.07 -6.44
CA ALA A 87 -6.68 17.24 -7.02
C ALA A 87 -6.63 18.42 -6.03
N ASP A 88 -7.73 18.70 -5.35
CA ASP A 88 -7.83 19.75 -4.33
C ASP A 88 -6.87 19.53 -3.15
N LEU A 89 -6.63 18.26 -2.76
CA LEU A 89 -5.70 17.94 -1.67
C LEU A 89 -4.24 18.14 -2.05
N TYR A 90 -3.86 17.87 -3.31
CA TYR A 90 -2.47 17.99 -3.75
C TYR A 90 -2.10 19.40 -4.21
N ALA A 91 -3.07 20.21 -4.66
CA ALA A 91 -2.81 21.54 -5.19
C ALA A 91 -2.08 22.50 -4.21
N PRO A 92 -2.49 22.61 -2.92
CA PRO A 92 -1.85 23.53 -1.97
C PRO A 92 -0.58 22.95 -1.31
N ASP A 93 -0.46 21.63 -1.20
CA ASP A 93 0.57 20.98 -0.37
C ASP A 93 1.62 20.24 -1.20
N ARG A 94 2.74 20.90 -1.42
CA ARG A 94 3.89 20.33 -2.15
C ARG A 94 4.59 19.18 -1.41
N ARG A 95 4.24 18.90 -0.15
CA ARG A 95 4.81 17.82 0.67
C ARG A 95 3.86 16.66 0.90
N LEU A 96 2.63 16.75 0.44
CA LEU A 96 1.70 15.63 0.45
C LEU A 96 2.18 14.58 -0.57
N GLY A 97 2.66 13.46 -0.06
CA GLY A 97 3.17 12.35 -0.89
C GLY A 97 2.12 11.28 -1.12
N ILE A 98 1.34 10.96 -0.10
CA ILE A 98 0.39 9.84 -0.12
C ILE A 98 -0.92 10.24 0.52
N VAL A 99 -2.04 9.93 -0.13
CA VAL A 99 -3.39 9.98 0.45
C VAL A 99 -3.94 8.56 0.54
N SER A 100 -4.20 8.10 1.76
CA SER A 100 -4.82 6.80 2.01
C SER A 100 -6.34 6.96 2.10
N PHE A 101 -7.08 6.19 1.32
CA PHE A 101 -8.54 6.20 1.33
C PHE A 101 -9.08 5.39 2.50
N ARG A 102 -10.34 5.61 2.83
CA ARG A 102 -11.12 4.75 3.69
C ARG A 102 -11.62 3.55 2.88
N ILE A 103 -11.28 2.36 3.31
CA ILE A 103 -11.82 1.12 2.76
C ILE A 103 -13.07 0.74 3.55
N ALA A 104 -14.21 0.68 2.87
CA ALA A 104 -15.49 0.31 3.46
C ALA A 104 -16.09 -0.88 2.72
N ASP A 105 -16.85 -1.73 3.42
CA ASP A 105 -17.62 -2.79 2.77
C ASP A 105 -18.93 -2.24 2.16
N GLU A 106 -19.74 -3.11 1.59
CA GLU A 106 -20.99 -2.76 0.90
C GLU A 106 -22.03 -2.10 1.84
N THR A 107 -21.84 -2.23 3.16
CA THR A 107 -22.66 -1.58 4.19
C THR A 107 -22.12 -0.23 4.62
N GLY A 108 -21.00 0.22 4.05
CA GLY A 108 -20.28 1.43 4.47
C GLY A 108 -19.43 1.23 5.73
N THR A 109 -19.32 -0.01 6.23
CA THR A 109 -18.56 -0.31 7.45
C THR A 109 -17.08 -0.47 7.15
N THR A 110 -16.23 0.23 7.90
CA THR A 110 -14.76 0.09 7.84
C THR A 110 -14.27 -0.87 8.89
N GLN A 111 -13.61 -1.94 8.48
CA GLN A 111 -13.00 -2.88 9.41
C GLN A 111 -11.81 -2.22 10.13
N ARG A 112 -11.62 -2.52 11.42
CA ARG A 112 -10.53 -1.96 12.24
C ARG A 112 -9.13 -2.13 11.62
N ARG A 113 -8.90 -3.22 10.89
CA ARG A 113 -7.63 -3.48 10.18
C ARG A 113 -7.40 -2.51 9.01
N HIS A 114 -8.46 -1.90 8.48
CA HIS A 114 -8.42 -0.92 7.40
C HIS A 114 -8.34 0.53 7.90
N VAL A 115 -7.99 0.73 9.16
CA VAL A 115 -7.65 2.07 9.68
C VAL A 115 -6.14 2.14 9.86
N PRO A 116 -5.42 3.04 9.17
CA PRO A 116 -3.95 3.06 9.16
C PRO A 116 -3.34 3.69 10.43
N ARG A 117 -3.90 3.34 11.60
CA ARG A 117 -3.47 3.80 12.93
C ARG A 117 -3.41 2.67 13.93
N LEU A 118 -2.47 2.73 14.86
CA LEU A 118 -2.48 1.84 16.02
C LEU A 118 -3.66 2.18 16.92
N ARG A 119 -4.33 1.12 17.44
CA ARG A 119 -5.46 1.26 18.39
C ARG A 119 -6.59 2.15 17.88
N ALA A 120 -6.73 2.27 16.56
CA ALA A 120 -7.75 3.12 15.97
C ALA A 120 -9.16 2.63 16.35
N GLY A 121 -9.95 3.53 16.92
CA GLY A 121 -11.36 3.31 17.22
C GLY A 121 -12.29 4.00 16.22
N ASP A 122 -11.87 5.14 15.68
CA ASP A 122 -12.68 5.98 14.79
C ASP A 122 -12.13 5.96 13.36
N PRO A 123 -12.84 5.29 12.40
CA PRO A 123 -12.43 5.28 10.99
C PRO A 123 -12.68 6.61 10.28
N MET A 124 -13.44 7.54 10.87
CA MET A 124 -13.73 8.85 10.28
C MET A 124 -12.73 9.93 10.69
N ARG A 125 -11.77 9.61 11.54
CA ARG A 125 -10.77 10.57 11.98
C ARG A 125 -9.73 10.84 10.90
N ARG A 126 -9.85 11.97 10.21
CA ARG A 126 -8.85 12.51 9.26
C ARG A 126 -7.52 12.83 9.97
N GLY A 127 -6.40 12.77 9.25
CA GLY A 127 -5.11 13.30 9.71
C GLY A 127 -3.90 12.51 9.24
N LEU A 128 -2.71 13.00 9.59
CA LEU A 128 -1.45 12.37 9.21
C LEU A 128 -1.29 10.99 9.84
N VAL A 129 -0.73 10.08 9.06
CA VAL A 129 -0.50 8.67 9.43
C VAL A 129 0.91 8.23 9.02
N THR A 130 1.29 7.01 9.39
CA THR A 130 2.64 6.47 9.14
C THR A 130 2.68 5.35 8.11
N THR A 131 1.52 4.97 7.61
CA THR A 131 1.32 3.96 6.57
C THR A 131 0.01 4.25 5.86
N PHE A 132 -0.26 3.55 4.79
CA PHE A 132 -1.48 3.67 4.02
C PHE A 132 -2.02 2.28 3.66
N LEU A 133 -3.18 2.22 3.03
CA LEU A 133 -3.86 0.98 2.67
C LEU A 133 -3.64 0.67 1.19
N GLY A 134 -3.35 -0.58 0.89
CA GLY A 134 -3.08 -1.04 -0.47
C GLY A 134 -4.28 -0.92 -1.41
N GLY A 135 -5.50 -1.14 -0.91
CA GLY A 135 -6.69 -1.24 -1.75
C GLY A 135 -7.13 0.05 -2.43
N GLY A 136 -6.83 1.23 -1.83
CA GLY A 136 -7.16 2.52 -2.42
C GLY A 136 -6.32 3.65 -1.86
N HIS A 137 -5.57 4.32 -2.74
CA HIS A 137 -4.70 5.43 -2.35
C HIS A 137 -4.28 6.28 -3.55
N ALA A 138 -3.86 7.51 -3.27
CA ALA A 138 -3.27 8.39 -4.26
C ALA A 138 -1.81 8.70 -3.91
N LEU A 139 -0.95 8.80 -4.90
CA LEU A 139 0.50 8.97 -4.78
C LEU A 139 0.97 10.14 -5.65
N SER A 140 1.73 11.05 -5.08
CA SER A 140 2.42 12.11 -5.82
C SER A 140 3.49 11.50 -6.74
N MET A 141 3.49 11.87 -8.03
CA MET A 141 4.52 11.43 -8.97
C MET A 141 5.93 11.85 -8.55
N PRO A 142 6.18 13.12 -8.11
CA PRO A 142 7.47 13.51 -7.57
C PRO A 142 7.92 12.67 -6.36
N MET A 143 6.99 12.29 -5.47
CA MET A 143 7.31 11.40 -4.34
C MET A 143 7.73 10.00 -4.83
N LEU A 144 7.02 9.43 -5.81
CA LEU A 144 7.37 8.12 -6.39
C LEU A 144 8.73 8.15 -7.07
N GLU A 145 9.05 9.20 -7.82
CA GLU A 145 10.36 9.37 -8.46
C GLU A 145 11.48 9.48 -7.43
N GLU A 146 11.30 10.30 -6.39
CA GLU A 146 12.29 10.45 -5.32
C GLU A 146 12.48 9.16 -4.52
N THR A 147 11.43 8.40 -4.30
CA THR A 147 11.49 7.15 -3.53
C THR A 147 11.88 5.94 -4.36
N GLY A 148 11.67 5.95 -5.68
CA GLY A 148 11.98 4.86 -6.60
C GLY A 148 10.88 3.79 -6.67
N GLY A 149 9.61 4.14 -6.40
CA GLY A 149 8.46 3.25 -6.55
C GLY A 149 8.36 2.15 -5.48
N TRP A 150 7.72 1.06 -5.83
CA TRP A 150 7.45 -0.08 -4.95
C TRP A 150 8.64 -1.04 -4.82
N PRO A 151 8.79 -1.77 -3.70
CA PRO A 151 9.89 -2.74 -3.51
C PRO A 151 9.60 -4.06 -4.25
N ASP A 152 10.03 -4.23 -5.48
CA ASP A 152 9.77 -5.41 -6.32
C ASP A 152 10.01 -6.75 -5.59
N ALA A 153 11.11 -6.84 -4.82
CA ALA A 153 11.47 -8.07 -4.11
C ALA A 153 10.43 -8.51 -3.07
N PHE A 154 9.57 -7.61 -2.60
CA PHE A 154 8.57 -7.95 -1.57
C PHE A 154 7.47 -8.84 -2.13
N PHE A 155 7.12 -8.70 -3.38
CA PHE A 155 6.08 -9.43 -4.07
C PHE A 155 4.68 -9.15 -3.51
N PHE A 156 4.45 -9.39 -2.21
CA PHE A 156 3.19 -9.22 -1.51
C PHE A 156 3.42 -9.00 -0.01
N THR A 157 2.67 -8.14 0.62
CA THR A 157 2.71 -7.69 2.02
C THR A 157 3.90 -6.79 2.40
N HIS A 158 3.64 -5.77 3.20
CA HIS A 158 4.58 -4.75 3.69
C HIS A 158 5.18 -3.82 2.63
N GLU A 159 4.80 -3.91 1.38
CA GLU A 159 5.20 -3.00 0.32
C GLU A 159 4.76 -1.57 0.60
N GLU A 160 3.55 -1.38 1.15
CA GLU A 160 3.04 -0.07 1.56
C GLU A 160 3.86 0.52 2.72
N THR A 161 4.27 -0.33 3.66
CA THR A 161 5.10 0.12 4.78
C THR A 161 6.50 0.52 4.31
N ASP A 162 7.08 -0.23 3.38
CA ASP A 162 8.39 0.11 2.79
C ASP A 162 8.34 1.46 2.08
N LEU A 163 7.35 1.67 1.21
CA LEU A 163 7.17 2.93 0.49
C LEU A 163 6.87 4.09 1.45
N ALA A 164 5.97 3.88 2.42
CA ALA A 164 5.62 4.86 3.44
C ALA A 164 6.85 5.33 4.24
N TRP A 165 7.69 4.41 4.70
CA TRP A 165 8.89 4.76 5.47
C TRP A 165 9.91 5.53 4.64
N ARG A 166 10.07 5.17 3.35
CA ARG A 166 10.93 5.92 2.42
C ARG A 166 10.39 7.33 2.15
N ALA A 167 9.09 7.47 1.98
CA ALA A 167 8.45 8.77 1.77
C ALA A 167 8.61 9.67 2.99
N VAL A 168 8.27 9.18 4.19
CA VAL A 168 8.40 9.95 5.45
C VAL A 168 9.86 10.33 5.74
N ASP A 169 10.83 9.47 5.42
CA ASP A 169 12.25 9.78 5.61
C ASP A 169 12.75 10.88 4.68
N ARG A 170 12.11 11.07 3.52
CA ARG A 170 12.36 12.16 2.58
C ARG A 170 11.58 13.43 2.89
N GLY A 171 10.73 13.39 3.91
CA GLY A 171 9.96 14.55 4.37
C GLY A 171 8.56 14.65 3.78
N TRP A 172 8.10 13.64 3.05
CA TRP A 172 6.74 13.57 2.55
C TRP A 172 5.74 13.25 3.66
N ASP A 173 4.53 13.76 3.52
CA ASP A 173 3.40 13.48 4.40
C ASP A 173 2.53 12.35 3.83
N ILE A 174 1.88 11.62 4.75
CA ILE A 174 0.86 10.62 4.43
C ILE A 174 -0.40 11.04 5.14
N LEU A 175 -1.44 11.37 4.37
CA LEU A 175 -2.75 11.77 4.88
C LEU A 175 -3.72 10.59 4.80
N TYR A 176 -4.43 10.29 5.87
CA TYR A 176 -5.64 9.48 5.82
C TYR A 176 -6.84 10.41 5.65
N GLU A 177 -7.56 10.23 4.54
CA GLU A 177 -8.74 11.02 4.19
C GLU A 177 -9.98 10.11 4.16
N PRO A 178 -10.78 10.07 5.23
CA PRO A 178 -11.91 9.15 5.34
C PRO A 178 -13.08 9.48 4.42
N GLN A 179 -13.11 10.67 3.84
CA GLN A 179 -14.14 11.06 2.88
C GLN A 179 -13.85 10.52 1.47
N LEU A 180 -12.61 10.14 1.17
CA LEU A 180 -12.29 9.37 -0.03
C LEU A 180 -12.53 7.90 0.27
N VAL A 181 -13.57 7.34 -0.30
CA VAL A 181 -14.02 5.97 -0.02
C VAL A 181 -13.77 5.07 -1.21
N LEU A 182 -13.07 3.97 -0.98
CA LEU A 182 -13.14 2.81 -1.85
C LEU A 182 -14.03 1.76 -1.19
N GLN A 183 -15.15 1.43 -1.81
CA GLN A 183 -15.94 0.27 -1.43
C GLN A 183 -15.22 -0.98 -1.90
N HIS A 184 -14.99 -1.92 -1.01
CA HIS A 184 -14.28 -3.16 -1.29
C HIS A 184 -15.04 -4.32 -0.64
N PRO A 185 -15.24 -5.45 -1.34
CA PRO A 185 -15.97 -6.59 -0.82
C PRO A 185 -15.42 -7.05 0.53
N LYS A 186 -16.31 -7.45 1.42
CA LYS A 186 -15.92 -8.00 2.72
C LYS A 186 -15.25 -9.35 2.54
N THR A 187 -13.94 -9.33 2.32
CA THR A 187 -13.16 -10.57 2.23
C THR A 187 -12.74 -11.05 3.62
N SER A 188 -12.93 -12.35 3.87
CA SER A 188 -12.23 -13.03 4.96
C SER A 188 -10.78 -13.24 4.50
N PRO A 189 -9.77 -12.77 5.25
CA PRO A 189 -8.39 -13.07 4.88
C PRO A 189 -8.16 -14.56 5.03
N ALA A 190 -8.28 -15.31 3.94
CA ALA A 190 -7.78 -16.68 3.87
C ALA A 190 -6.27 -16.64 4.04
N ARG A 191 -5.79 -16.74 5.28
CA ARG A 191 -4.36 -16.70 5.61
C ARG A 191 -3.72 -18.05 5.31
N HIS A 192 -3.39 -18.25 4.04
CA HIS A 192 -2.62 -19.41 3.58
C HIS A 192 -1.18 -19.36 4.11
N ALA A 193 -0.51 -20.50 4.12
CA ALA A 193 0.89 -20.62 4.55
C ALA A 193 1.83 -19.63 3.84
N VAL A 194 1.56 -19.35 2.56
CA VAL A 194 2.29 -18.36 1.75
C VAL A 194 2.19 -16.96 2.36
N TYR A 195 1.01 -16.52 2.80
CA TYR A 195 0.82 -15.23 3.46
C TYR A 195 1.67 -15.10 4.73
N TYR A 196 1.65 -16.13 5.60
CA TYR A 196 2.45 -16.12 6.83
C TYR A 196 3.95 -16.07 6.54
N ARG A 197 4.40 -16.86 5.57
CA ARG A 197 5.81 -16.89 5.15
C ARG A 197 6.26 -15.54 4.61
N MET A 198 5.53 -14.97 3.64
CA MET A 198 5.88 -13.69 3.03
C MET A 198 5.84 -12.54 4.04
N THR A 199 4.80 -12.48 4.87
CA THR A 199 4.71 -11.48 5.94
C THR A 199 5.92 -11.50 6.87
N ALA A 200 6.37 -12.68 7.29
CA ALA A 200 7.54 -12.81 8.16
C ALA A 200 8.84 -12.41 7.46
N ARG A 201 9.05 -12.92 6.24
CA ARG A 201 10.22 -12.60 5.41
C ARG A 201 10.34 -11.10 5.16
N ASN A 202 9.27 -10.50 4.66
CA ASN A 202 9.27 -9.08 4.29
C ASN A 202 9.42 -8.17 5.51
N ARG A 203 8.91 -8.59 6.66
CA ARG A 203 9.10 -7.89 7.93
C ARG A 203 10.58 -7.86 8.35
N VAL A 204 11.30 -8.96 8.18
CA VAL A 204 12.75 -9.00 8.42
C VAL A 204 13.49 -8.10 7.42
N TRP A 205 13.12 -8.16 6.14
CA TRP A 205 13.70 -7.29 5.12
C TRP A 205 13.44 -5.81 5.39
N LEU A 206 12.22 -5.45 5.80
CA LEU A 206 11.84 -4.10 6.17
C LEU A 206 12.73 -3.56 7.31
N ALA A 207 12.92 -4.37 8.38
CA ALA A 207 13.81 -4.01 9.48
C ALA A 207 15.27 -3.83 9.03
N LYS A 208 15.80 -4.80 8.27
CA LYS A 208 17.18 -4.77 7.76
C LYS A 208 17.43 -3.58 6.83
N ARG A 209 16.44 -3.20 6.02
CA ARG A 209 16.55 -2.10 5.06
C ARG A 209 16.49 -0.73 5.73
N HIS A 210 15.52 -0.54 6.62
CA HIS A 210 15.10 0.80 7.02
C HIS A 210 15.35 1.17 8.46
N LEU A 211 15.54 0.21 9.37
CA LEU A 211 15.71 0.58 10.77
C LEU A 211 17.17 0.90 11.11
N PRO A 212 17.40 1.93 11.95
CA PRO A 212 18.67 2.10 12.66
C PRO A 212 19.06 0.79 13.37
N ALA A 213 20.34 0.45 13.38
CA ALA A 213 20.82 -0.85 13.86
C ALA A 213 20.30 -1.26 15.24
N PRO A 214 20.24 -0.35 16.26
CA PRO A 214 19.71 -0.71 17.58
C PRO A 214 18.23 -1.10 17.59
N LEU A 215 17.43 -0.59 16.62
CA LEU A 215 15.99 -0.88 16.55
C LEU A 215 15.68 -2.20 15.86
N VAL A 216 16.61 -2.75 15.08
CA VAL A 216 16.38 -4.01 14.35
C VAL A 216 16.04 -5.16 15.30
N PRO A 217 16.85 -5.51 16.31
CA PRO A 217 16.52 -6.60 17.24
C PRO A 217 15.25 -6.32 18.03
N VAL A 218 14.99 -5.07 18.43
CA VAL A 218 13.76 -4.68 19.13
C VAL A 218 12.53 -4.96 18.28
N TYR A 219 12.53 -4.48 17.03
CA TYR A 219 11.44 -4.71 16.10
C TYR A 219 11.18 -6.20 15.86
N LEU A 220 12.24 -6.96 15.57
CA LEU A 220 12.10 -8.40 15.32
C LEU A 220 11.61 -9.16 16.55
N GLY A 221 12.13 -8.85 17.72
CA GLY A 221 11.71 -9.44 19.01
C GLY A 221 10.24 -9.16 19.31
N VAL A 222 9.78 -7.92 19.16
CA VAL A 222 8.37 -7.54 19.33
C VAL A 222 7.48 -8.38 18.41
N TRP A 223 7.84 -8.52 17.13
CA TRP A 223 7.00 -9.24 16.20
C TRP A 223 7.04 -10.77 16.37
N VAL A 224 8.15 -11.34 16.82
CA VAL A 224 8.20 -12.73 17.28
C VAL A 224 7.23 -12.93 18.44
N ALA A 225 7.34 -12.12 19.49
CA ALA A 225 6.48 -12.22 20.67
C ALA A 225 4.99 -12.07 20.32
N LEU A 226 4.63 -11.05 19.51
CA LEU A 226 3.26 -10.83 19.08
C LEU A 226 2.72 -11.96 18.21
N THR A 227 3.55 -12.55 17.36
CA THR A 227 3.13 -13.68 16.51
C THR A 227 2.87 -14.92 17.35
N VAL A 228 3.77 -15.26 18.28
CA VAL A 228 3.59 -16.41 19.17
C VAL A 228 2.34 -16.23 20.04
N ALA A 229 2.15 -15.04 20.62
CA ALA A 229 1.01 -14.76 21.50
C ALA A 229 -0.36 -14.78 20.77
N ARG A 230 -0.40 -14.45 19.48
CA ARG A 230 -1.64 -14.32 18.71
C ARG A 230 -1.96 -15.50 17.81
N SER A 231 -0.97 -16.32 17.50
CA SER A 231 -1.18 -17.46 16.59
C SER A 231 -1.85 -18.62 17.30
N ARG A 232 -2.91 -19.13 16.65
CA ARG A 232 -3.61 -20.35 17.10
C ARG A 232 -3.35 -21.56 16.21
N SER A 233 -2.46 -21.43 15.22
CA SER A 233 -2.16 -22.47 14.22
C SER A 233 -0.69 -22.85 14.24
N ALA A 234 -0.38 -24.08 14.59
CA ALA A 234 0.99 -24.62 14.53
C ALA A 234 1.56 -24.59 13.10
N ALA A 235 0.72 -24.86 12.08
CA ALA A 235 1.12 -24.78 10.68
C ALA A 235 1.43 -23.33 10.27
N GLY A 236 0.61 -22.37 10.72
CA GLY A 236 0.84 -20.94 10.52
C GLY A 236 2.14 -20.45 11.16
N LEU A 237 2.43 -20.90 12.41
CA LEU A 237 3.70 -20.59 13.08
C LEU A 237 4.91 -21.17 12.33
N ARG A 238 4.82 -22.44 11.89
CA ARG A 238 5.90 -23.07 11.12
C ARG A 238 6.18 -22.29 9.84
N ALA A 239 5.14 -21.92 9.08
CA ALA A 239 5.27 -21.12 7.86
C ALA A 239 5.89 -19.73 8.17
N TRP A 240 5.45 -19.08 9.25
CA TRP A 240 5.96 -17.78 9.67
C TRP A 240 7.44 -17.86 10.05
N PHE A 241 7.86 -18.81 10.89
CA PHE A 241 9.28 -18.98 11.26
C PHE A 241 10.14 -19.39 10.06
N GLY A 242 9.60 -20.17 9.11
CA GLY A 242 10.27 -20.46 7.84
C GLY A 242 10.55 -19.17 7.04
N GLY A 243 9.56 -18.29 6.91
CA GLY A 243 9.74 -16.99 6.27
C GLY A 243 10.68 -16.07 7.03
N PHE A 244 10.61 -16.07 8.37
CA PHE A 244 11.53 -15.29 9.20
C PHE A 244 12.99 -15.71 8.98
N ALA A 245 13.27 -17.02 9.00
CA ALA A 245 14.60 -17.56 8.73
C ALA A 245 15.08 -17.24 7.30
N GLU A 246 14.18 -17.30 6.32
CA GLU A 246 14.46 -16.87 4.94
C GLU A 246 14.86 -15.39 4.91
N GLY A 247 14.09 -14.51 5.57
CA GLY A 247 14.39 -13.08 5.65
C GLY A 247 15.73 -12.75 6.32
N ILE A 248 16.15 -13.55 7.32
CA ILE A 248 17.49 -13.41 7.93
C ILE A 248 18.60 -13.74 6.92
N ARG A 249 18.43 -14.79 6.13
CA ARG A 249 19.45 -15.30 5.18
C ARG A 249 19.50 -14.53 3.88
N THR A 250 18.42 -13.84 3.51
CA THR A 250 18.27 -13.15 2.23
C THR A 250 18.16 -11.65 2.40
N SER A 251 18.14 -10.91 1.30
CA SER A 251 17.97 -9.46 1.27
C SER A 251 16.82 -9.07 0.35
N GLY A 252 15.96 -8.18 0.80
CA GLY A 252 14.89 -7.57 -0.02
C GLY A 252 15.34 -6.27 -0.71
N GLY A 253 16.64 -5.99 -0.76
CA GLY A 253 17.19 -4.79 -1.39
C GLY A 253 18.23 -4.06 -0.52
N PRO A 254 18.74 -2.92 -0.97
CA PRO A 254 19.82 -2.21 -0.31
C PRO A 254 19.41 -1.68 1.07
N ARG A 255 20.36 -1.72 2.01
CA ARG A 255 20.19 -1.12 3.33
C ARG A 255 20.32 0.40 3.24
N ARG A 256 19.26 1.12 3.63
CA ARG A 256 19.21 2.58 3.74
C ARG A 256 18.44 2.95 5.01
N PRO A 257 19.09 2.93 6.19
CA PRO A 257 18.41 3.19 7.45
C PRO A 257 17.84 4.61 7.49
N MET A 258 16.60 4.71 7.94
CA MET A 258 15.97 6.01 8.15
C MET A 258 16.70 6.81 9.22
N ARG A 259 16.64 8.11 9.13
CA ARG A 259 17.23 9.04 10.10
C ARG A 259 16.48 8.97 11.43
N TRP A 260 17.15 9.22 12.53
CA TRP A 260 16.53 9.27 13.85
C TRP A 260 15.38 10.27 13.95
N ARG A 261 15.46 11.41 13.25
CA ARG A 261 14.35 12.36 13.14
C ARG A 261 13.08 11.71 12.57
N THR A 262 13.24 10.78 11.65
CA THR A 262 12.12 10.02 11.05
C THR A 262 11.54 9.04 12.05
N VAL A 263 12.37 8.33 12.82
CA VAL A 263 11.92 7.48 13.93
C VAL A 263 11.04 8.28 14.89
N TRP A 264 11.49 9.48 15.29
CA TRP A 264 10.74 10.36 16.17
C TRP A 264 9.45 10.88 15.53
N ARG A 265 9.47 11.21 14.23
CA ARG A 265 8.29 11.63 13.50
C ARG A 265 7.21 10.53 13.47
N LEU A 266 7.59 9.29 13.11
CA LEU A 266 6.69 8.13 13.12
C LEU A 266 6.13 7.86 14.53
N THR A 267 6.97 8.00 15.55
CA THR A 267 6.55 7.83 16.95
C THR A 267 5.52 8.88 17.36
N ARG A 268 5.75 10.16 17.04
CA ARG A 268 4.81 11.26 17.32
C ARG A 268 3.48 11.13 16.57
N LEU A 269 3.50 10.54 15.39
CA LEU A 269 2.29 10.20 14.62
C LEU A 269 1.57 8.95 15.17
N GLY A 270 2.02 8.41 16.30
CA GLY A 270 1.33 7.35 17.05
C GLY A 270 1.68 5.92 16.64
N ARG A 271 2.64 5.71 15.74
CA ARG A 271 3.11 4.38 15.37
C ARG A 271 4.65 4.34 15.29
N PRO A 272 5.33 4.12 16.42
CA PRO A 272 6.79 3.95 16.40
C PRO A 272 7.18 2.78 15.48
N PRO A 273 8.29 2.90 14.74
CA PRO A 273 8.67 1.91 13.73
C PRO A 273 9.25 0.62 14.35
N VAL A 274 8.74 0.25 15.51
CA VAL A 274 9.03 -1.03 16.21
C VAL A 274 7.77 -1.87 16.42
N ILE A 275 6.60 -1.36 16.00
CA ILE A 275 5.30 -2.04 16.09
C ILE A 275 4.59 -2.02 14.74
#